data_6685951600362c307d338c5695e739e3
#
_entry.id   6685951600362c307d338c5695e739e3
#
_cell.length_a   1.000
_cell.length_b   1.000
_cell.length_c   1.000
_cell.angle_alpha   90.00
_cell.angle_beta   90.00
_cell.angle_gamma   90.00
#
_symmetry.space_group_name_H-M   'P 1'
#
loop_
_entity.id
_entity.type
_entity.pdbx_description
1 polymer ?
#
loop_
_entity_poly.entity_id
_entity_poly.type
_entity_poly.pdbx_seq_one_letter_code
_entity_poly.pdbx_strand_id
1 'polypeptide(L)'
;LVSLPQIGHHRAAQISSGNTTTRLLGTFQNIEHVFVVGVSGGVPHYTDYYKHVRLGDIVLSKCNDKGYVYYHCDKILKDKDDNIVYKLRTFAPRDLVLQTVLEKLQVRAKKRPDKAPWEKYIYEGLDLLRNQEADFNRPPKESDRLYMNIGEDDLIEVQHPEPPEGGESIKEGVPNIHYGQIGSGRHVTKYDSTKLDFAHRYNISCFDAEYDQVLESIVGNRKDSFLFIRGISDYGDGTRNKEWQPYAALVAAAMMKTIIKLISNPYLSGDED
;
A
#
# COMPACT_ATOMS: atom_id res chain seq x y z
N LEU A 1 12.57 -11.50 9.31
CA LEU A 1 11.89 -10.22 9.48
C LEU A 1 12.85 -9.21 10.08
N VAL A 2 12.84 -7.97 9.58
CA VAL A 2 13.61 -6.85 10.11
C VAL A 2 12.68 -5.66 10.25
N SER A 3 12.69 -5.04 11.43
CA SER A 3 12.02 -3.76 11.66
C SER A 3 12.96 -2.64 11.23
N LEU A 4 12.46 -1.71 10.41
CA LEU A 4 13.22 -0.51 10.10
C LEU A 4 13.27 0.40 11.33
N PRO A 5 14.44 0.91 11.71
CA PRO A 5 14.62 1.61 12.99
C PRO A 5 13.90 2.94 13.05
N GLN A 6 13.74 3.60 11.92
CA GLN A 6 13.00 4.86 11.76
C GLN A 6 12.37 4.94 10.38
N ILE A 7 11.17 5.49 10.32
CA ILE A 7 10.44 5.77 9.07
C ILE A 7 9.96 7.22 9.15
N GLY A 8 10.02 7.94 8.05
CA GLY A 8 9.51 9.31 7.97
C GLY A 8 10.32 10.20 7.03
N HIS A 9 9.89 11.47 6.95
CA HIS A 9 10.45 12.47 6.03
C HIS A 9 11.78 13.08 6.48
N HIS A 10 12.31 12.65 7.63
CA HIS A 10 13.59 13.16 8.11
C HIS A 10 14.76 12.42 7.43
N ARG A 11 15.72 13.19 6.92
CA ARG A 11 16.91 12.64 6.24
C ARG A 11 17.62 11.56 7.08
N ALA A 12 17.68 11.73 8.39
CA ALA A 12 18.27 10.73 9.30
C ALA A 12 17.51 9.41 9.26
N ALA A 13 16.16 9.43 9.23
CA ALA A 13 15.34 8.22 9.12
C ALA A 13 15.56 7.50 7.79
N GLN A 14 15.59 8.24 6.68
CA GLN A 14 15.85 7.70 5.36
C GLN A 14 17.22 7.01 5.29
N ILE A 15 18.28 7.68 5.75
CA ILE A 15 19.65 7.14 5.81
C ILE A 15 19.70 5.90 6.70
N SER A 16 19.07 5.94 7.87
CA SER A 16 19.04 4.81 8.81
C SER A 16 18.36 3.58 8.21
N SER A 17 17.21 3.77 7.56
CA SER A 17 16.45 2.69 6.91
C SER A 17 17.22 2.12 5.70
N GLY A 18 17.83 2.96 4.86
CA GLY A 18 18.67 2.55 3.74
C GLY A 18 19.89 1.75 4.20
N ASN A 19 20.61 2.23 5.22
CA ASN A 19 21.77 1.53 5.80
C ASN A 19 21.40 0.19 6.40
N THR A 20 20.27 0.10 7.12
CA THR A 20 19.76 -1.16 7.68
C THR A 20 19.44 -2.15 6.57
N THR A 21 18.78 -1.72 5.52
CA THR A 21 18.46 -2.55 4.36
C THR A 21 19.72 -3.04 3.66
N THR A 22 20.68 -2.16 3.41
CA THR A 22 21.97 -2.52 2.77
C THR A 22 22.73 -3.55 3.59
N ARG A 23 22.85 -3.36 4.90
CA ARG A 23 23.52 -4.32 5.80
C ARG A 23 22.82 -5.67 5.82
N LEU A 24 21.48 -5.68 5.90
CA LEU A 24 20.69 -6.90 5.87
C LEU A 24 20.94 -7.69 4.59
N LEU A 25 20.81 -7.05 3.43
CA LEU A 25 20.95 -7.68 2.13
C LEU A 25 22.41 -8.11 1.85
N GLY A 26 23.39 -7.38 2.38
CA GLY A 26 24.81 -7.75 2.31
C GLY A 26 25.15 -8.95 3.19
N THR A 27 24.50 -9.08 4.37
CA THR A 27 24.69 -10.21 5.28
C THR A 27 23.98 -11.48 4.77
N PHE A 28 22.77 -11.36 4.27
CA PHE A 28 21.96 -12.47 3.79
C PHE A 28 21.88 -12.47 2.26
N GLN A 29 22.92 -12.94 1.61
CA GLN A 29 23.06 -12.88 0.15
C GLN A 29 22.06 -13.74 -0.62
N ASN A 30 21.55 -14.81 -0.02
CA ASN A 30 20.60 -15.76 -0.65
C ASN A 30 19.13 -15.31 -0.55
N ILE A 31 18.86 -14.04 -0.21
CA ILE A 31 17.50 -13.50 -0.27
C ILE A 31 17.09 -13.37 -1.74
N GLU A 32 16.00 -14.04 -2.11
CA GLU A 32 15.43 -14.01 -3.47
C GLU A 32 14.35 -12.92 -3.57
N HIS A 33 13.48 -12.81 -2.56
CA HIS A 33 12.34 -11.90 -2.55
C HIS A 33 12.40 -10.93 -1.38
N VAL A 34 12.08 -9.67 -1.62
CA VAL A 34 12.00 -8.62 -0.60
C VAL A 34 10.57 -8.11 -0.49
N PHE A 35 9.98 -8.24 0.70
CA PHE A 35 8.67 -7.69 1.02
C PHE A 35 8.82 -6.44 1.90
N VAL A 36 8.26 -5.33 1.46
CA VAL A 36 8.20 -4.10 2.27
C VAL A 36 6.77 -3.94 2.77
N VAL A 37 6.56 -4.32 4.04
CA VAL A 37 5.23 -4.44 4.65
C VAL A 37 5.02 -3.33 5.68
N GLY A 38 3.83 -2.73 5.68
CA GLY A 38 3.49 -1.68 6.63
C GLY A 38 2.16 -1.02 6.33
N VAL A 39 1.95 0.15 6.95
CA VAL A 39 0.75 0.97 6.76
C VAL A 39 1.03 2.16 5.84
N SER A 40 -0.02 2.72 5.25
CA SER A 40 0.08 3.81 4.27
C SER A 40 -1.20 4.64 4.26
N GLY A 41 -1.14 5.85 3.71
CA GLY A 41 -2.31 6.67 3.45
C GLY A 41 -2.95 6.30 2.10
N GLY A 42 -4.22 5.91 2.10
CA GLY A 42 -4.97 5.60 0.89
C GLY A 42 -5.26 6.84 0.05
N VAL A 43 -5.41 6.65 -1.26
CA VAL A 43 -5.93 7.70 -2.15
C VAL A 43 -7.43 7.52 -2.26
N PRO A 44 -8.24 8.45 -1.73
CA PRO A 44 -9.68 8.35 -1.87
C PRO A 44 -10.12 8.64 -3.31
N HIS A 45 -11.18 7.97 -3.74
CA HIS A 45 -11.91 8.33 -4.96
C HIS A 45 -13.33 8.70 -4.58
N TYR A 46 -13.72 9.95 -4.83
CA TYR A 46 -14.99 10.48 -4.30
C TYR A 46 -16.25 10.03 -5.05
N THR A 47 -16.11 9.49 -6.27
CA THR A 47 -17.22 9.12 -7.14
C THR A 47 -17.18 7.70 -7.67
N ASP A 48 -16.01 7.05 -7.70
CA ASP A 48 -15.85 5.69 -8.22
C ASP A 48 -15.65 4.71 -7.08
N TYR A 49 -16.67 3.92 -6.81
CA TYR A 49 -16.70 2.92 -5.73
C TYR A 49 -15.58 1.89 -5.83
N TYR A 50 -15.26 1.40 -7.03
CA TYR A 50 -14.26 0.34 -7.21
C TYR A 50 -12.82 0.83 -7.17
N LYS A 51 -12.59 2.12 -7.41
CA LYS A 51 -11.28 2.74 -7.27
C LYS A 51 -11.03 3.30 -5.89
N HIS A 52 -12.09 3.48 -5.11
CA HIS A 52 -12.01 4.06 -3.78
C HIS A 52 -11.29 3.11 -2.82
N VAL A 53 -10.18 3.58 -2.26
CA VAL A 53 -9.38 2.84 -1.27
C VAL A 53 -9.85 3.26 0.12
N ARG A 54 -10.34 2.31 0.92
CA ARG A 54 -10.90 2.57 2.25
C ARG A 54 -9.93 2.22 3.37
N LEU A 55 -10.23 2.70 4.58
CA LEU A 55 -9.48 2.32 5.78
C LEU A 55 -9.61 0.81 6.03
N GLY A 56 -8.48 0.17 6.32
CA GLY A 56 -8.39 -1.28 6.49
C GLY A 56 -8.22 -2.07 5.18
N ASP A 57 -8.30 -1.45 4.01
CA ASP A 57 -8.00 -2.09 2.73
C ASP A 57 -6.50 -2.37 2.58
N ILE A 58 -6.17 -3.15 1.55
CA ILE A 58 -4.81 -3.55 1.21
C ILE A 58 -4.44 -2.99 -0.16
N VAL A 59 -3.28 -2.34 -0.26
CA VAL A 59 -2.67 -2.00 -1.54
C VAL A 59 -1.45 -2.89 -1.78
N LEU A 60 -1.45 -3.58 -2.91
CA LEU A 60 -0.33 -4.38 -3.43
C LEU A 60 0.30 -3.65 -4.61
N SER A 61 1.62 -3.45 -4.54
CA SER A 61 2.34 -2.76 -5.61
C SER A 61 2.38 -3.60 -6.88
N LYS A 62 1.53 -3.26 -7.86
CA LYS A 62 1.47 -3.93 -9.16
C LYS A 62 2.18 -3.09 -10.22
N CYS A 63 2.89 -3.76 -11.13
CA CYS A 63 3.50 -3.10 -12.28
C CYS A 63 2.45 -2.47 -13.17
N ASN A 64 2.69 -1.24 -13.60
CA ASN A 64 1.96 -0.63 -14.71
C ASN A 64 2.58 -1.04 -16.06
N ASP A 65 2.05 -0.50 -17.16
CA ASP A 65 2.52 -0.80 -18.54
C ASP A 65 4.01 -0.48 -18.76
N LYS A 66 4.59 0.41 -17.95
CA LYS A 66 6.04 0.75 -17.98
C LYS A 66 6.86 -0.12 -17.01
N GLY A 67 6.24 -1.05 -16.29
CA GLY A 67 6.87 -1.91 -15.30
C GLY A 67 7.08 -1.25 -13.93
N TYR A 68 6.64 -0.02 -13.70
CA TYR A 68 6.87 0.68 -12.45
C TYR A 68 5.84 0.29 -11.39
N VAL A 69 6.30 0.14 -10.14
CA VAL A 69 5.48 -0.13 -8.95
C VAL A 69 5.50 1.01 -7.94
N TYR A 70 6.52 1.88 -8.00
CA TYR A 70 6.72 2.93 -7.03
C TYR A 70 7.22 4.21 -7.69
N TYR A 71 6.65 5.34 -7.31
CA TYR A 71 6.96 6.68 -7.80
C TYR A 71 7.35 7.59 -6.63
N HIS A 72 8.59 8.05 -6.64
CA HIS A 72 9.06 9.05 -5.70
C HIS A 72 9.19 10.42 -6.37
N CYS A 73 8.50 11.42 -5.84
CA CYS A 73 8.61 12.79 -6.34
C CYS A 73 9.72 13.54 -5.62
N ASP A 74 10.84 13.78 -6.31
CA ASP A 74 11.96 14.56 -5.79
C ASP A 74 11.64 16.05 -5.70
N LYS A 75 10.96 16.58 -6.74
CA LYS A 75 10.65 18.01 -6.88
C LYS A 75 9.43 18.23 -7.76
N ILE A 76 8.75 19.34 -7.51
CA ILE A 76 7.73 19.89 -8.37
C ILE A 76 8.35 21.10 -9.07
N LEU A 77 8.24 21.13 -10.39
CA LEU A 77 8.74 22.20 -11.24
C LEU A 77 7.57 22.79 -12.03
N LYS A 78 7.76 23.95 -12.60
CA LYS A 78 6.87 24.54 -13.60
C LYS A 78 7.60 24.61 -14.93
N ASP A 79 6.92 24.26 -16.00
CA ASP A 79 7.44 24.44 -17.37
C ASP A 79 7.26 25.89 -17.84
N LYS A 80 7.58 26.13 -19.12
CA LYS A 80 7.49 27.47 -19.73
C LYS A 80 6.05 28.00 -19.83
N ASP A 81 5.09 27.10 -19.82
CA ASP A 81 3.66 27.37 -19.94
C ASP A 81 2.96 27.30 -18.55
N ASP A 82 3.74 27.36 -17.46
CA ASP A 82 3.31 27.32 -16.05
C ASP A 82 2.65 25.98 -15.62
N ASN A 83 2.78 24.91 -16.44
CA ASN A 83 2.25 23.60 -16.09
C ASN A 83 3.14 22.92 -15.05
N ILE A 84 2.50 22.14 -14.17
CA ILE A 84 3.19 21.34 -13.15
C ILE A 84 3.90 20.15 -13.79
N VAL A 85 5.20 20.05 -13.55
CA VAL A 85 6.07 18.94 -13.96
C VAL A 85 6.68 18.30 -12.72
N TYR A 86 6.47 17.00 -12.55
CA TYR A 86 7.03 16.23 -11.47
C TYR A 86 8.38 15.63 -11.86
N LYS A 87 9.43 15.96 -11.12
CA LYS A 87 10.73 15.26 -11.25
C LYS A 87 10.66 13.98 -10.41
N LEU A 88 10.77 12.82 -11.08
CA LEU A 88 10.51 11.53 -10.50
C LEU A 88 11.74 10.63 -10.46
N ARG A 89 11.83 9.81 -9.42
CA ARG A 89 12.50 8.50 -9.45
C ARG A 89 11.44 7.41 -9.46
N THR A 90 11.63 6.43 -10.32
CA THR A 90 10.70 5.33 -10.49
C THR A 90 11.40 4.00 -10.24
N PHE A 91 10.69 3.07 -9.63
CA PHE A 91 11.25 1.77 -9.28
C PHE A 91 10.40 0.66 -9.87
N ALA A 92 11.09 -0.33 -10.46
CA ALA A 92 10.52 -1.50 -11.11
C ALA A 92 11.23 -2.76 -10.66
N PRO A 93 10.52 -3.82 -10.25
CA PRO A 93 11.13 -5.12 -10.10
C PRO A 93 11.53 -5.66 -11.48
N ARG A 94 12.70 -6.26 -11.59
CA ARG A 94 13.17 -6.92 -12.82
C ARG A 94 12.76 -8.37 -12.89
N ASP A 95 12.65 -9.02 -11.74
CA ASP A 95 12.07 -10.35 -11.59
C ASP A 95 10.58 -10.22 -11.27
N LEU A 96 9.74 -10.77 -12.14
CA LEU A 96 8.28 -10.63 -12.10
C LEU A 96 7.58 -11.82 -11.42
N VAL A 97 8.30 -12.70 -10.73
CA VAL A 97 7.70 -13.84 -10.02
C VAL A 97 6.61 -13.37 -9.06
N LEU A 98 6.87 -12.33 -8.25
CA LEU A 98 5.88 -11.79 -7.32
C LEU A 98 4.70 -11.16 -8.06
N GLN A 99 4.91 -10.53 -9.21
CA GLN A 99 3.83 -9.97 -10.03
C GLN A 99 2.92 -11.07 -10.58
N THR A 100 3.49 -12.19 -11.02
CA THR A 100 2.73 -13.38 -11.45
C THR A 100 1.90 -13.98 -10.30
N VAL A 101 2.43 -13.99 -9.06
CA VAL A 101 1.67 -14.41 -7.88
C VAL A 101 0.49 -13.47 -7.62
N LEU A 102 0.68 -12.16 -7.78
CA LEU A 102 -0.43 -11.19 -7.64
C LEU A 102 -1.52 -11.41 -8.68
N GLU A 103 -1.17 -11.73 -9.92
CA GLU A 103 -2.16 -12.02 -10.97
C GLU A 103 -2.98 -13.26 -10.64
N LYS A 104 -2.32 -14.34 -10.17
CA LYS A 104 -3.02 -15.54 -9.69
C LYS A 104 -3.95 -15.23 -8.50
N LEU A 105 -3.48 -14.43 -7.55
CA LEU A 105 -4.29 -13.99 -6.41
C LEU A 105 -5.52 -13.19 -6.87
N GLN A 106 -5.35 -12.28 -7.82
CA GLN A 106 -6.43 -11.46 -8.38
C GLN A 106 -7.48 -12.31 -9.10
N VAL A 107 -7.05 -13.28 -9.89
CA VAL A 107 -7.97 -14.22 -10.57
C VAL A 107 -8.74 -15.07 -9.54
N ARG A 108 -8.06 -15.56 -8.50
CA ARG A 108 -8.69 -16.36 -7.44
C ARG A 108 -9.71 -15.55 -6.65
N ALA A 109 -9.37 -14.32 -6.26
CA ALA A 109 -10.29 -13.44 -5.54
C ALA A 109 -11.57 -13.13 -6.34
N LYS A 110 -11.44 -12.98 -7.66
CA LYS A 110 -12.60 -12.79 -8.55
C LYS A 110 -13.46 -14.06 -8.71
N LYS A 111 -12.84 -15.25 -8.77
CA LYS A 111 -13.58 -16.53 -8.91
C LYS A 111 -14.29 -16.96 -7.64
N ARG A 112 -13.74 -16.65 -6.48
CA ARG A 112 -14.28 -17.07 -5.17
C ARG A 112 -14.24 -15.89 -4.19
N PRO A 113 -15.13 -14.90 -4.36
CA PRO A 113 -15.16 -13.72 -3.50
C PRO A 113 -15.55 -14.04 -2.05
N ASP A 114 -16.17 -15.20 -1.82
CA ASP A 114 -16.55 -15.75 -0.51
C ASP A 114 -15.37 -16.36 0.27
N LYS A 115 -14.28 -16.70 -0.41
CA LYS A 115 -13.08 -17.34 0.17
C LYS A 115 -11.85 -16.47 0.01
N ALA A 116 -11.73 -15.45 0.87
CA ALA A 116 -10.53 -14.60 0.94
C ALA A 116 -9.43 -15.32 1.75
N PRO A 117 -8.37 -15.84 1.12
CA PRO A 117 -7.37 -16.66 1.83
C PRO A 117 -6.59 -15.93 2.91
N TRP A 118 -6.59 -14.58 2.88
CA TRP A 118 -5.97 -13.74 3.90
C TRP A 118 -6.80 -13.60 5.15
N GLU A 119 -8.13 -13.77 5.11
CA GLU A 119 -9.02 -13.70 6.29
C GLU A 119 -8.56 -14.66 7.39
N LYS A 120 -8.25 -15.90 7.03
CA LYS A 120 -7.73 -16.88 7.99
C LYS A 120 -6.55 -16.33 8.79
N TYR A 121 -5.61 -15.66 8.12
CA TYR A 121 -4.42 -15.13 8.79
C TYR A 121 -4.69 -13.87 9.58
N ILE A 122 -5.75 -13.11 9.25
CA ILE A 122 -6.23 -12.02 10.08
C ILE A 122 -6.75 -12.59 11.41
N TYR A 123 -7.63 -13.60 11.37
CA TYR A 123 -8.17 -14.22 12.59
C TYR A 123 -7.08 -14.88 13.44
N GLU A 124 -6.16 -15.61 12.82
CA GLU A 124 -4.99 -16.16 13.54
C GLU A 124 -4.17 -15.05 14.21
N GLY A 125 -3.97 -13.93 13.54
CA GLY A 125 -3.23 -12.79 14.06
C GLY A 125 -3.96 -12.09 15.20
N LEU A 126 -5.27 -11.89 15.10
CA LEU A 126 -6.11 -11.34 16.18
C LEU A 126 -6.02 -12.19 17.45
N ASP A 127 -6.05 -13.51 17.30
CA ASP A 127 -5.93 -14.43 18.42
C ASP A 127 -4.55 -14.33 19.11
N LEU A 128 -3.50 -14.30 18.32
CA LEU A 128 -2.11 -14.17 18.82
C LEU A 128 -1.84 -12.82 19.48
N LEU A 129 -2.49 -11.75 19.01
CA LEU A 129 -2.25 -10.37 19.47
C LEU A 129 -3.24 -9.92 20.56
N ARG A 130 -4.16 -10.78 20.98
CA ARG A 130 -5.25 -10.45 21.93
C ARG A 130 -4.78 -9.78 23.22
N ASN A 131 -3.58 -10.13 23.71
CA ASN A 131 -3.02 -9.64 24.97
C ASN A 131 -1.99 -8.51 24.78
N GLN A 132 -1.91 -7.92 23.59
CA GLN A 132 -1.04 -6.77 23.34
C GLN A 132 -1.71 -5.49 23.84
N GLU A 133 -0.91 -4.44 24.09
CA GLU A 133 -1.40 -3.13 24.51
C GLU A 133 -2.26 -2.45 23.44
N ALA A 134 -1.89 -2.61 22.17
CA ALA A 134 -2.66 -2.05 21.06
C ALA A 134 -3.83 -2.97 20.68
N ASP A 135 -4.97 -2.37 20.37
CA ASP A 135 -6.14 -3.09 19.83
C ASP A 135 -5.97 -3.32 18.32
N PHE A 136 -5.87 -4.59 17.93
CA PHE A 136 -5.76 -5.02 16.53
C PHE A 136 -7.10 -5.37 15.89
N ASN A 137 -8.21 -5.27 16.61
CA ASN A 137 -9.53 -5.46 16.02
C ASN A 137 -9.83 -4.37 14.99
N ARG A 138 -10.71 -4.70 14.03
CA ARG A 138 -11.18 -3.70 13.07
C ARG A 138 -11.97 -2.62 13.81
N PRO A 139 -11.63 -1.34 13.65
CA PRO A 139 -12.40 -0.25 14.21
C PRO A 139 -13.84 -0.20 13.66
N PRO A 140 -14.77 0.44 14.37
CA PRO A 140 -16.14 0.61 13.91
C PRO A 140 -16.19 1.30 12.54
N LYS A 141 -17.17 0.93 11.71
CA LYS A 141 -17.37 1.49 10.35
C LYS A 141 -17.53 3.01 10.37
N GLU A 142 -18.17 3.52 11.39
CA GLU A 142 -18.45 4.95 11.59
C GLU A 142 -17.17 5.77 11.81
N SER A 143 -16.06 5.12 12.15
CA SER A 143 -14.75 5.75 12.28
C SER A 143 -14.00 5.88 10.95
N ASP A 144 -14.47 5.20 9.88
CA ASP A 144 -13.97 5.35 8.51
C ASP A 144 -14.65 6.58 7.87
N ARG A 145 -14.17 7.78 8.19
CA ARG A 145 -14.71 9.05 7.68
C ARG A 145 -13.88 9.55 6.53
N LEU A 146 -14.56 9.99 5.49
CA LEU A 146 -13.96 10.56 4.31
C LEU A 146 -14.11 12.08 4.31
N TYR A 147 -13.01 12.80 4.13
CA TYR A 147 -13.00 14.25 4.05
C TYR A 147 -12.54 14.73 2.68
N MET A 148 -13.14 15.82 2.23
CA MET A 148 -12.75 16.51 1.00
C MET A 148 -12.32 17.93 1.34
N ASN A 149 -11.16 18.32 0.85
CA ASN A 149 -10.70 19.70 0.95
C ASN A 149 -11.40 20.53 -0.14
N ILE A 150 -12.12 21.57 0.29
CA ILE A 150 -12.88 22.49 -0.59
C ILE A 150 -12.15 23.82 -0.84
N GLY A 151 -10.94 23.97 -0.32
CA GLY A 151 -10.09 25.17 -0.44
C GLY A 151 -9.77 25.78 0.92
N GLU A 152 -8.69 26.56 0.99
CA GLU A 152 -8.23 27.28 2.20
C GLU A 152 -8.06 26.39 3.46
N ASP A 153 -7.72 25.09 3.26
CA ASP A 153 -7.63 24.05 4.27
C ASP A 153 -8.97 23.68 4.96
N ASP A 154 -10.12 24.11 4.39
CA ASP A 154 -11.43 23.71 4.87
C ASP A 154 -11.76 22.30 4.42
N LEU A 155 -12.02 21.43 5.42
CA LEU A 155 -12.38 20.03 5.23
C LEU A 155 -13.87 19.83 5.48
N ILE A 156 -14.56 19.23 4.52
CA ILE A 156 -15.95 18.79 4.72
C ILE A 156 -15.99 17.25 4.74
N GLU A 157 -16.79 16.68 5.64
CA GLU A 157 -17.08 15.26 5.64
C GLU A 157 -18.01 14.93 4.46
N VAL A 158 -17.64 13.94 3.66
CA VAL A 158 -18.41 13.49 2.52
C VAL A 158 -18.71 12.00 2.65
N GLN A 159 -19.78 11.55 2.00
CA GLN A 159 -20.10 10.12 1.98
C GLN A 159 -19.12 9.35 1.10
N HIS A 160 -18.83 8.11 1.50
CA HIS A 160 -18.11 7.19 0.63
C HIS A 160 -18.95 6.92 -0.63
N PRO A 161 -18.30 6.72 -1.80
CA PRO A 161 -19.01 6.36 -3.00
C PRO A 161 -19.76 5.04 -2.81
N GLU A 162 -20.97 4.97 -3.38
CA GLU A 162 -21.79 3.76 -3.39
C GLU A 162 -21.55 2.93 -4.64
N PRO A 163 -21.80 1.61 -4.61
CA PRO A 163 -21.71 0.79 -5.81
C PRO A 163 -22.70 1.30 -6.87
N PRO A 164 -22.34 1.25 -8.16
CA PRO A 164 -23.26 1.65 -9.22
C PRO A 164 -24.48 0.74 -9.22
N GLU A 165 -25.60 1.24 -9.75
CA GLU A 165 -26.85 0.49 -9.83
C GLU A 165 -26.67 -0.87 -10.52
N GLY A 166 -27.03 -1.96 -9.82
CA GLY A 166 -26.79 -3.34 -10.26
C GLY A 166 -25.35 -3.84 -10.13
N GLY A 167 -24.44 -3.03 -9.56
CA GLY A 167 -23.06 -3.41 -9.31
C GLY A 167 -22.91 -4.30 -8.07
N GLU A 168 -21.83 -5.08 -8.03
CA GLU A 168 -21.50 -5.90 -6.88
C GLU A 168 -20.95 -5.04 -5.72
N SER A 169 -21.51 -5.22 -4.53
CA SER A 169 -20.96 -4.62 -3.32
C SER A 169 -19.73 -5.40 -2.83
N ILE A 170 -18.72 -4.69 -2.38
CA ILE A 170 -17.60 -5.28 -1.66
C ILE A 170 -18.12 -5.79 -0.31
N LYS A 171 -17.74 -7.02 0.05
CA LYS A 171 -18.15 -7.66 1.31
C LYS A 171 -17.73 -6.81 2.50
N GLU A 172 -18.69 -6.38 3.29
CA GLU A 172 -18.43 -5.58 4.48
C GLU A 172 -17.61 -6.36 5.50
N GLY A 173 -16.68 -5.68 6.17
CA GLY A 173 -15.83 -6.29 7.19
C GLY A 173 -14.58 -7.00 6.65
N VAL A 174 -14.51 -7.26 5.35
CA VAL A 174 -13.36 -7.89 4.69
C VAL A 174 -12.52 -6.82 4.00
N PRO A 175 -11.19 -6.79 4.22
CA PRO A 175 -10.31 -5.90 3.49
C PRO A 175 -10.38 -6.15 1.99
N ASN A 176 -10.64 -5.09 1.21
CA ASN A 176 -10.52 -5.14 -0.23
C ASN A 176 -9.06 -5.04 -0.67
N ILE A 177 -8.73 -5.65 -1.81
CA ILE A 177 -7.37 -5.60 -2.36
C ILE A 177 -7.35 -4.68 -3.57
N HIS A 178 -6.50 -3.67 -3.50
CA HIS A 178 -6.19 -2.78 -4.60
C HIS A 178 -4.83 -3.13 -5.20
N TYR A 179 -4.78 -3.20 -6.50
CA TYR A 179 -3.57 -3.48 -7.28
C TYR A 179 -3.16 -2.21 -8.00
N GLY A 180 -2.14 -1.52 -7.51
CA GLY A 180 -1.77 -0.22 -8.06
C GLY A 180 -0.37 0.22 -7.69
N GLN A 181 -0.02 1.42 -8.12
CA GLN A 181 1.27 2.04 -7.85
C GLN A 181 1.24 2.73 -6.48
N ILE A 182 2.41 2.85 -5.88
CA ILE A 182 2.62 3.57 -4.63
C ILE A 182 3.34 4.87 -4.92
N GLY A 183 2.85 5.95 -4.35
CA GLY A 183 3.45 7.27 -4.44
C GLY A 183 4.20 7.65 -3.17
N SER A 184 5.18 8.52 -3.30
CA SER A 184 5.86 9.15 -2.17
C SER A 184 6.49 10.48 -2.57
N GLY A 185 6.92 11.22 -1.58
CA GLY A 185 7.63 12.47 -1.75
C GLY A 185 6.95 13.61 -1.00
N ARG A 186 7.70 14.25 -0.11
CA ARG A 186 7.22 15.34 0.75
C ARG A 186 6.57 16.49 -0.03
N HIS A 187 7.06 16.74 -1.25
CA HIS A 187 6.54 17.85 -2.07
C HIS A 187 5.12 17.60 -2.56
N VAL A 188 4.77 16.34 -2.88
CA VAL A 188 3.42 15.99 -3.36
C VAL A 188 2.43 15.74 -2.23
N THR A 189 2.91 15.29 -1.06
CA THR A 189 2.01 14.98 0.07
C THR A 189 1.66 16.19 0.93
N LYS A 190 2.28 17.34 0.68
CA LYS A 190 2.07 18.54 1.49
C LYS A 190 0.72 19.21 1.25
N TYR A 191 0.22 19.18 0.02
CA TYR A 191 -1.03 19.84 -0.38
C TYR A 191 -1.95 18.83 -1.06
N ASP A 192 -3.22 18.79 -0.67
CA ASP A 192 -4.18 17.81 -1.19
C ASP A 192 -4.40 17.89 -2.69
N SER A 193 -4.50 19.09 -3.25
CA SER A 193 -4.65 19.29 -4.69
C SER A 193 -3.48 18.70 -5.48
N THR A 194 -2.25 18.91 -5.02
CA THR A 194 -1.04 18.36 -5.63
C THR A 194 -0.98 16.84 -5.47
N LYS A 195 -1.36 16.34 -4.30
CA LYS A 195 -1.41 14.90 -3.99
C LYS A 195 -2.39 14.18 -4.92
N LEU A 196 -3.60 14.72 -5.08
CA LEU A 196 -4.64 14.15 -5.94
C LEU A 196 -4.27 14.24 -7.44
N ASP A 197 -3.70 15.38 -7.90
CA ASP A 197 -3.20 15.50 -9.28
C ASP A 197 -2.11 14.46 -9.56
N PHE A 198 -1.15 14.32 -8.64
CA PHE A 198 -0.10 13.31 -8.75
C PHE A 198 -0.66 11.90 -8.77
N ALA A 199 -1.59 11.58 -7.87
CA ALA A 199 -2.24 10.29 -7.80
C ALA A 199 -2.98 9.95 -9.09
N HIS A 200 -3.71 10.90 -9.64
CA HIS A 200 -4.42 10.73 -10.90
C HIS A 200 -3.47 10.50 -12.10
N ARG A 201 -2.42 11.33 -12.23
CA ARG A 201 -1.46 11.23 -13.36
C ARG A 201 -0.69 9.92 -13.39
N TYR A 202 -0.38 9.35 -12.23
CA TYR A 202 0.44 8.14 -12.11
C TYR A 202 -0.31 6.91 -11.59
N ASN A 203 -1.64 6.99 -11.48
CA ASN A 203 -2.51 5.92 -10.98
C ASN A 203 -2.08 5.39 -9.60
N ILE A 204 -1.75 6.33 -8.70
CA ILE A 204 -1.31 6.00 -7.34
C ILE A 204 -2.50 5.56 -6.49
N SER A 205 -2.40 4.42 -5.82
CA SER A 205 -3.44 3.89 -4.93
C SER A 205 -3.22 4.26 -3.46
N CYS A 206 -1.97 4.47 -3.06
CA CYS A 206 -1.64 4.96 -1.71
C CYS A 206 -0.34 5.75 -1.70
N PHE A 207 -0.22 6.62 -0.69
CA PHE A 207 1.00 7.36 -0.44
C PHE A 207 1.73 6.80 0.77
N ASP A 208 3.02 6.60 0.59
CA ASP A 208 3.92 6.05 1.58
C ASP A 208 4.81 7.14 2.19
N ALA A 209 5.40 6.84 3.33
CA ALA A 209 6.58 7.55 3.78
C ALA A 209 7.69 7.39 2.73
N GLU A 210 8.75 8.21 2.82
CA GLU A 210 9.84 8.17 1.85
C GLU A 210 10.69 6.89 2.02
N TYR A 211 10.44 5.89 1.17
CA TYR A 211 11.18 4.60 1.11
C TYR A 211 12.18 4.53 -0.04
N ASP A 212 12.48 5.66 -0.68
CA ASP A 212 13.41 5.76 -1.78
C ASP A 212 14.80 5.18 -1.45
N GLN A 213 15.35 5.48 -0.26
CA GLN A 213 16.63 4.93 0.18
C GLN A 213 16.60 3.41 0.43
N VAL A 214 15.46 2.88 0.88
CA VAL A 214 15.24 1.43 1.01
C VAL A 214 15.23 0.78 -0.38
N LEU A 215 14.51 1.37 -1.32
CA LEU A 215 14.43 0.90 -2.71
C LEU A 215 15.79 0.98 -3.41
N GLU A 216 16.52 2.07 -3.25
CA GLU A 216 17.89 2.22 -3.78
C GLU A 216 18.81 1.14 -3.20
N SER A 217 18.66 0.81 -1.93
CA SER A 217 19.42 -0.26 -1.29
C SER A 217 19.05 -1.64 -1.84
N ILE A 218 17.75 -1.91 -2.07
CA ILE A 218 17.27 -3.15 -2.68
C ILE A 218 17.86 -3.32 -4.10
N VAL A 219 17.70 -2.31 -4.94
CA VAL A 219 18.20 -2.31 -6.32
C VAL A 219 19.73 -2.35 -6.36
N GLY A 220 20.40 -1.57 -5.52
CA GLY A 220 21.87 -1.54 -5.42
C GLY A 220 22.47 -2.88 -4.98
N ASN A 221 21.76 -3.67 -4.19
CA ASN A 221 22.14 -5.05 -3.83
C ASN A 221 21.64 -6.10 -4.83
N ARG A 222 21.18 -5.68 -6.01
CA ARG A 222 20.69 -6.58 -7.09
C ARG A 222 19.58 -7.51 -6.63
N LYS A 223 18.68 -7.02 -5.77
CA LYS A 223 17.47 -7.74 -5.40
C LYS A 223 16.36 -7.31 -6.36
N ASP A 224 16.19 -8.11 -7.39
CA ASP A 224 15.33 -7.80 -8.54
C ASP A 224 13.85 -8.14 -8.28
N SER A 225 13.55 -8.94 -7.26
CA SER A 225 12.21 -9.32 -6.85
C SER A 225 11.83 -8.63 -5.54
N PHE A 226 10.93 -7.66 -5.62
CA PHE A 226 10.40 -6.96 -4.44
C PHE A 226 8.93 -6.60 -4.60
N LEU A 227 8.24 -6.49 -3.47
CA LEU A 227 6.82 -6.17 -3.39
C LEU A 227 6.53 -5.30 -2.18
N PHE A 228 5.74 -4.25 -2.38
CA PHE A 228 5.16 -3.47 -1.29
C PHE A 228 3.76 -3.99 -0.97
N ILE A 229 3.48 -4.15 0.32
CA ILE A 229 2.19 -4.55 0.87
C ILE A 229 1.80 -3.52 1.90
N ARG A 230 0.73 -2.77 1.63
CA ARG A 230 0.29 -1.67 2.48
C ARG A 230 -1.13 -1.90 2.98
N GLY A 231 -1.29 -1.90 4.31
CA GLY A 231 -2.59 -1.74 4.94
C GLY A 231 -2.92 -0.26 5.05
N ILE A 232 -4.15 0.12 4.75
CA ILE A 232 -4.55 1.52 4.72
C ILE A 232 -5.03 1.96 6.09
N SER A 233 -4.34 2.93 6.69
CA SER A 233 -4.60 3.42 8.05
C SER A 233 -5.19 4.82 8.11
N ASP A 234 -5.04 5.61 7.05
CA ASP A 234 -5.54 6.97 6.92
C ASP A 234 -5.66 7.37 5.44
N TYR A 235 -6.22 8.54 5.15
CA TYR A 235 -6.29 9.09 3.79
C TYR A 235 -5.19 10.12 3.50
N GLY A 236 -4.31 10.37 4.47
CA GLY A 236 -3.24 11.35 4.34
C GLY A 236 -3.76 12.80 4.20
N ASP A 237 -4.95 13.06 4.71
CA ASP A 237 -5.66 14.34 4.68
C ASP A 237 -5.46 15.18 5.97
N GLY A 238 -4.58 14.74 6.85
CA GLY A 238 -4.35 15.35 8.15
C GLY A 238 -5.25 14.83 9.26
N THR A 239 -6.33 14.10 8.95
CA THR A 239 -7.30 13.55 9.92
C THR A 239 -6.87 12.17 10.45
N ARG A 240 -5.58 11.99 10.68
CA ARG A 240 -4.96 10.71 11.02
C ARG A 240 -5.66 10.01 12.19
N ASN A 241 -6.33 8.90 11.92
CA ASN A 241 -6.95 8.05 12.92
C ASN A 241 -6.00 6.92 13.35
N LYS A 242 -5.42 7.06 14.55
CA LYS A 242 -4.45 6.09 15.09
C LYS A 242 -5.07 4.71 15.37
N GLU A 243 -6.37 4.62 15.54
CA GLU A 243 -7.07 3.37 15.83
C GLU A 243 -7.00 2.37 14.66
N TRP A 244 -6.94 2.87 13.43
CA TRP A 244 -6.82 2.03 12.24
C TRP A 244 -5.42 1.46 12.00
N GLN A 245 -4.37 2.04 12.59
CA GLN A 245 -2.98 1.61 12.33
C GLN A 245 -2.70 0.17 12.75
N PRO A 246 -3.09 -0.32 13.94
CA PRO A 246 -2.84 -1.71 14.32
C PRO A 246 -3.56 -2.71 13.40
N TYR A 247 -4.84 -2.46 13.12
CA TYR A 247 -5.61 -3.30 12.20
C TYR A 247 -5.01 -3.32 10.79
N ALA A 248 -4.69 -2.17 10.23
CA ALA A 248 -4.05 -2.06 8.91
C ALA A 248 -2.70 -2.79 8.85
N ALA A 249 -1.90 -2.71 9.92
CA ALA A 249 -0.63 -3.44 10.00
C ALA A 249 -0.85 -4.97 10.04
N LEU A 250 -1.83 -5.44 10.81
CA LEU A 250 -2.21 -6.85 10.87
C LEU A 250 -2.66 -7.36 9.49
N VAL A 251 -3.51 -6.61 8.81
CA VAL A 251 -4.03 -6.97 7.49
C VAL A 251 -2.91 -7.07 6.46
N ALA A 252 -1.96 -6.12 6.45
CA ALA A 252 -0.79 -6.17 5.59
C ALA A 252 0.09 -7.40 5.89
N ALA A 253 0.30 -7.74 7.16
CA ALA A 253 1.06 -8.93 7.56
C ALA A 253 0.35 -10.24 7.17
N ALA A 254 -0.97 -10.32 7.31
CA ALA A 254 -1.79 -11.45 6.88
C ALA A 254 -1.70 -11.66 5.36
N MET A 255 -1.73 -10.58 4.58
CA MET A 255 -1.54 -10.62 3.14
C MET A 255 -0.13 -11.08 2.77
N MET A 256 0.92 -10.60 3.43
CA MET A 256 2.29 -11.10 3.21
C MET A 256 2.37 -12.61 3.44
N LYS A 257 1.80 -13.12 4.54
CA LYS A 257 1.75 -14.56 4.85
C LYS A 257 1.02 -15.34 3.76
N THR A 258 -0.07 -14.81 3.24
CA THR A 258 -0.82 -15.39 2.11
C THR A 258 0.06 -15.51 0.86
N ILE A 259 0.75 -14.43 0.49
CA ILE A 259 1.61 -14.41 -0.70
C ILE A 259 2.79 -15.38 -0.55
N ILE A 260 3.44 -15.43 0.62
CA ILE A 260 4.53 -16.39 0.89
C ILE A 260 4.04 -17.82 0.73
N LYS A 261 2.85 -18.16 1.22
CA LYS A 261 2.27 -19.49 1.05
C LYS A 261 1.98 -19.85 -0.41
N LEU A 262 1.55 -18.87 -1.21
CA LEU A 262 1.32 -19.05 -2.64
C LEU A 262 2.63 -19.28 -3.43
N ILE A 263 3.73 -18.63 -3.01
CA ILE A 263 5.06 -18.87 -3.61
C ILE A 263 5.54 -20.27 -3.25
N SER A 264 5.44 -20.66 -1.98
CA SER A 264 5.97 -21.94 -1.47
C SER A 264 5.17 -23.15 -1.95
N ASN A 265 3.91 -22.97 -2.32
CA ASN A 265 3.06 -24.04 -2.83
C ASN A 265 2.25 -23.57 -4.04
N PRO A 266 2.85 -23.61 -5.25
CA PRO A 266 2.15 -23.21 -6.48
C PRO A 266 0.90 -24.07 -6.77
N TYR A 267 0.75 -25.23 -6.16
CA TYR A 267 -0.41 -26.13 -6.29
C TYR A 267 -1.62 -25.72 -5.40
N LEU A 268 -1.45 -24.80 -4.45
CA LEU A 268 -2.60 -24.14 -3.80
C LEU A 268 -3.37 -23.21 -4.76
N SER A 269 -2.95 -23.13 -6.02
CA SER A 269 -3.68 -22.51 -7.13
C SER A 269 -4.65 -23.48 -7.84
N GLY A 270 -4.63 -24.77 -7.54
CA GLY A 270 -5.51 -25.78 -8.08
C GLY A 270 -6.35 -26.38 -6.94
N ASP A 271 -7.64 -26.28 -7.10
CA ASP A 271 -8.72 -27.09 -6.54
C ASP A 271 -8.32 -28.11 -5.46
N GLU A 272 -8.26 -27.69 -4.21
CA GLU A 272 -8.63 -28.55 -3.09
C GLU A 272 -10.02 -28.13 -2.66
N ASP A 273 -10.98 -29.04 -2.90
CA ASP A 273 -12.39 -29.01 -2.55
C ASP A 273 -12.66 -28.78 -1.06
#